data_e3752c70f3d6af9422d18d2fdec67807
#
_entry.id   e3752c70f3d6af9422d18d2fdec67807
#
_cell.length_a   1.000
_cell.length_b   1.000
_cell.length_c   1.000
_cell.angle_alpha   90.00
_cell.angle_beta   90.00
_cell.angle_gamma   90.00
#
_symmetry.space_group_name_H-M   'P 1'
#
loop_
_entity.id
_entity.type
_entity.pdbx_description
1 polymer ?
#
loop_
_entity_poly.entity_id
_entity_poly.type
_entity_poly.pdbx_seq_one_letter_code
_entity_poly.pdbx_strand_id
1 'polypeptide(L)'
;MKPSPSVAVLAGAVLSLAAVTGCSAASKHAERPGAPPYAAEQATDPPAGNAAGAAPGGCPTAVSLPLPKDFPENLPVPDGAVVTSVEHRTGGRVVVATVVRGGFDTTLAFLHKQLPKAGYIPEEGEVEEDDAESNFSSTTVQGRWTLRKMSDCEGGVYLTYLTSAVS
;
A
#
# COMPACT_ATOMS: atom_id res chain seq x y z
N MET A 1 -0.46 35.10 -40.46
CA MET A 1 -0.87 36.25 -39.66
C MET A 1 -1.34 35.74 -38.30
N LYS A 2 -0.54 35.99 -37.28
CA LYS A 2 -0.89 35.72 -35.87
C LYS A 2 -1.84 36.83 -35.36
N PRO A 3 -2.66 36.52 -34.33
CA PRO A 3 -2.45 37.24 -33.10
C PRO A 3 -2.42 36.33 -31.87
N SER A 4 -1.51 36.67 -30.94
CA SER A 4 -1.48 36.24 -29.56
C SER A 4 -2.54 36.99 -28.73
N PRO A 5 -3.06 36.41 -27.67
CA PRO A 5 -3.54 37.20 -26.57
C PRO A 5 -2.76 37.01 -25.26
N SER A 6 -2.69 38.15 -24.64
CA SER A 6 -1.98 38.61 -23.48
C SER A 6 -2.28 37.94 -22.17
N VAL A 7 -1.24 37.91 -21.38
CA VAL A 7 -1.12 37.65 -19.94
C VAL A 7 -2.00 38.59 -19.10
N ALA A 8 -2.68 38.00 -18.10
CA ALA A 8 -3.19 38.72 -16.94
C ALA A 8 -2.64 38.09 -15.66
N VAL A 9 -1.72 38.82 -15.05
CA VAL A 9 -1.19 38.56 -13.69
C VAL A 9 -2.18 39.13 -12.68
N LEU A 10 -2.62 38.33 -11.74
CA LEU A 10 -3.26 38.82 -10.52
C LEU A 10 -2.53 38.25 -9.31
N ALA A 11 -1.77 39.12 -8.68
CA ALA A 11 -1.17 38.96 -7.38
C ALA A 11 -2.25 39.14 -6.29
N GLY A 12 -2.35 38.18 -5.38
CA GLY A 12 -3.17 38.27 -4.18
C GLY A 12 -2.43 37.66 -2.99
N ALA A 13 -1.74 38.50 -2.24
CA ALA A 13 -1.15 38.15 -0.95
C ALA A 13 -2.21 38.26 0.14
N VAL A 14 -2.42 37.20 0.93
CA VAL A 14 -3.09 37.30 2.25
C VAL A 14 -2.26 36.52 3.25
N LEU A 15 -1.53 37.27 4.09
CA LEU A 15 -0.95 36.78 5.34
C LEU A 15 -2.08 36.63 6.36
N SER A 16 -2.15 35.48 7.01
CA SER A 16 -2.87 35.33 8.28
C SER A 16 -2.03 34.52 9.25
N LEU A 17 -1.36 35.24 10.18
CA LEU A 17 -0.79 34.66 11.39
C LEU A 17 -1.92 34.38 12.37
N ALA A 18 -2.04 33.15 12.84
CA ALA A 18 -2.77 32.81 14.05
C ALA A 18 -1.82 32.10 15.01
N ALA A 19 -1.40 32.81 16.04
CA ALA A 19 -0.71 32.29 17.20
C ALA A 19 -1.73 31.66 18.15
N VAL A 20 -1.59 30.38 18.47
CA VAL A 20 -2.36 29.71 19.53
C VAL A 20 -1.39 29.33 20.65
N THR A 21 -1.45 30.09 21.73
CA THR A 21 -0.81 29.83 23.01
C THR A 21 -1.49 28.66 23.72
N GLY A 22 -0.75 27.56 23.93
CA GLY A 22 -1.21 26.40 24.68
C GLY A 22 -1.09 26.62 26.19
N CYS A 23 -2.16 26.42 26.93
CA CYS A 23 -2.15 26.32 28.39
C CYS A 23 -1.80 24.90 28.84
N SER A 24 -0.68 24.75 29.55
CA SER A 24 -0.40 23.58 30.38
C SER A 24 -1.26 23.61 31.64
N ALA A 25 -2.17 22.64 31.80
CA ALA A 25 -2.84 22.35 33.04
C ALA A 25 -2.18 21.15 33.73
N ALA A 26 -1.46 21.42 34.80
CA ALA A 26 -0.96 20.41 35.72
C ALA A 26 -2.14 19.87 36.55
N SER A 27 -2.54 18.62 36.29
CA SER A 27 -3.50 17.91 37.15
C SER A 27 -2.79 17.26 38.31
N LYS A 28 -3.08 17.77 39.51
CA LYS A 28 -2.70 17.18 40.80
C LYS A 28 -3.37 15.83 40.98
N HIS A 29 -2.57 14.82 41.26
CA HIS A 29 -2.99 13.53 41.77
C HIS A 29 -3.76 13.68 43.08
N ALA A 30 -5.03 13.28 43.09
CA ALA A 30 -5.77 12.98 44.30
C ALA A 30 -5.73 11.45 44.48
N GLU A 31 -5.04 11.01 45.52
CA GLU A 31 -5.07 9.62 45.98
C GLU A 31 -6.49 9.25 46.42
N ARG A 32 -7.02 8.22 45.81
CA ARG A 32 -8.24 7.56 46.23
C ARG A 32 -7.89 6.15 46.74
N PRO A 33 -8.06 5.83 48.00
CA PRO A 33 -7.75 4.50 48.51
C PRO A 33 -8.89 3.52 48.19
N GLY A 34 -8.50 2.32 47.72
CA GLY A 34 -9.33 1.12 47.77
C GLY A 34 -10.06 0.75 46.48
N ALA A 35 -9.34 0.10 45.56
CA ALA A 35 -9.96 -0.81 44.60
C ALA A 35 -9.26 -2.18 44.71
N PRO A 36 -10.03 -3.30 44.68
CA PRO A 36 -9.44 -4.65 44.74
C PRO A 36 -8.61 -4.95 43.49
N PRO A 37 -7.63 -5.87 43.59
CA PRO A 37 -6.80 -6.23 42.45
C PRO A 37 -7.64 -7.01 41.43
N TYR A 38 -8.02 -6.35 40.35
CA TYR A 38 -8.47 -7.06 39.17
C TYR A 38 -7.29 -7.84 38.61
N ALA A 39 -7.47 -9.15 38.54
CA ALA A 39 -6.55 -10.01 37.83
C ALA A 39 -6.30 -9.43 36.45
N ALA A 40 -5.03 -9.19 36.14
CA ALA A 40 -4.60 -8.88 34.79
C ALA A 40 -4.96 -10.09 33.91
N GLU A 41 -6.07 -9.98 33.17
CA GLU A 41 -6.27 -10.82 32.01
C GLU A 41 -5.13 -10.48 31.05
N GLN A 42 -4.22 -11.41 30.96
CA GLN A 42 -3.21 -11.42 29.92
C GLN A 42 -3.97 -11.40 28.60
N ALA A 43 -4.00 -10.24 27.97
CA ALA A 43 -4.32 -10.15 26.56
C ALA A 43 -3.33 -11.07 25.85
N THR A 44 -3.82 -12.23 25.44
CA THR A 44 -3.09 -13.14 24.59
C THR A 44 -2.89 -12.36 23.28
N ASP A 45 -1.68 -11.90 23.03
CA ASP A 45 -1.31 -11.39 21.73
C ASP A 45 -1.76 -12.40 20.67
N PRO A 46 -2.46 -11.95 19.61
CA PRO A 46 -2.75 -12.84 18.50
C PRO A 46 -1.42 -13.40 17.99
N PRO A 47 -1.36 -14.70 17.64
CA PRO A 47 -0.13 -15.29 17.19
C PRO A 47 0.41 -14.44 16.04
N ALA A 48 1.61 -13.91 16.21
CA ALA A 48 2.35 -13.23 15.17
C ALA A 48 2.33 -14.15 13.96
N GLY A 49 1.59 -13.72 12.93
CA GLY A 49 1.56 -14.43 11.65
C GLY A 49 2.99 -14.67 11.24
N ASN A 50 3.29 -15.90 10.82
CA ASN A 50 4.62 -16.36 10.43
C ASN A 50 5.33 -15.28 9.62
N ALA A 51 6.23 -14.56 10.28
CA ALA A 51 7.17 -13.70 9.59
C ALA A 51 7.98 -14.63 8.69
N ALA A 52 7.74 -14.54 7.40
CA ALA A 52 8.53 -15.25 6.41
C ALA A 52 10.00 -14.98 6.69
N GLY A 53 10.76 -15.99 7.04
CA GLY A 53 12.16 -15.86 7.42
C GLY A 53 12.92 -15.07 6.34
N ALA A 54 13.50 -13.92 6.71
CA ALA A 54 14.38 -13.19 5.81
C ALA A 54 15.69 -13.96 5.65
N ALA A 55 16.13 -14.14 4.41
CA ALA A 55 17.47 -14.65 4.12
C ALA A 55 18.54 -13.64 4.53
N PRO A 56 19.80 -14.08 4.73
CA PRO A 56 20.93 -13.15 4.79
C PRO A 56 20.91 -12.25 3.53
N GLY A 57 20.78 -10.94 3.72
CA GLY A 57 20.57 -9.97 2.64
C GLY A 57 19.10 -9.51 2.48
N GLY A 58 18.24 -9.80 3.48
CA GLY A 58 16.88 -9.22 3.57
C GLY A 58 15.85 -9.77 2.59
N CYS A 59 16.25 -10.55 1.59
CA CYS A 59 15.32 -11.09 0.61
C CYS A 59 14.52 -12.25 1.20
N PRO A 60 13.17 -12.26 1.10
CA PRO A 60 12.34 -13.35 1.57
C PRO A 60 12.70 -14.67 0.89
N THR A 61 12.90 -15.73 1.69
CA THR A 61 13.12 -17.12 1.24
C THR A 61 11.90 -18.00 1.49
N ALA A 62 10.81 -17.42 1.97
CA ALA A 62 9.62 -18.16 2.31
C ALA A 62 9.00 -18.86 1.09
N VAL A 63 8.35 -19.99 1.38
CA VAL A 63 7.46 -20.64 0.41
C VAL A 63 6.31 -19.69 0.09
N SER A 64 6.02 -19.50 -1.21
CA SER A 64 4.91 -18.69 -1.66
C SER A 64 3.58 -19.21 -1.11
N LEU A 65 2.76 -18.32 -0.56
CA LEU A 65 1.38 -18.64 -0.26
C LEU A 65 0.59 -18.86 -1.57
N PRO A 66 -0.46 -19.68 -1.56
CA PRO A 66 -1.34 -19.79 -2.72
C PRO A 66 -2.14 -18.48 -2.89
N LEU A 67 -2.40 -18.11 -4.14
CA LEU A 67 -3.36 -17.05 -4.43
C LEU A 67 -4.76 -17.48 -3.96
N PRO A 68 -5.53 -16.58 -3.34
CA PRO A 68 -6.88 -16.91 -2.90
C PRO A 68 -7.82 -17.08 -4.11
N LYS A 69 -8.87 -17.88 -3.93
CA LYS A 69 -9.81 -18.24 -5.01
C LYS A 69 -10.59 -17.04 -5.57
N ASP A 70 -10.73 -15.99 -4.80
CA ASP A 70 -11.41 -14.73 -5.15
C ASP A 70 -10.43 -13.67 -5.70
N PHE A 71 -9.15 -14.01 -5.85
CA PHE A 71 -8.22 -13.20 -6.62
C PHE A 71 -8.47 -13.42 -8.12
N PRO A 72 -8.56 -12.35 -8.94
CA PRO A 72 -8.88 -12.47 -10.35
C PRO A 72 -7.87 -13.35 -11.11
N GLU A 73 -8.31 -14.44 -11.73
CA GLU A 73 -7.44 -15.42 -12.39
C GLU A 73 -6.62 -14.82 -13.54
N ASN A 74 -7.17 -13.79 -14.21
CA ASN A 74 -6.49 -13.10 -15.32
C ASN A 74 -5.67 -11.90 -14.89
N LEU A 75 -5.64 -11.53 -13.59
CA LEU A 75 -4.81 -10.41 -13.14
C LEU A 75 -3.32 -10.84 -13.20
N PRO A 76 -2.50 -10.15 -13.99
CA PRO A 76 -1.13 -10.57 -14.21
C PRO A 76 -0.28 -10.44 -12.95
N VAL A 77 0.36 -11.52 -12.57
CA VAL A 77 1.36 -11.58 -11.50
C VAL A 77 2.70 -11.95 -12.14
N PRO A 78 3.81 -11.26 -11.84
CA PRO A 78 5.11 -11.57 -12.41
C PRO A 78 5.55 -13.01 -12.11
N ASP A 79 6.19 -13.66 -13.06
CA ASP A 79 6.76 -14.98 -12.87
C ASP A 79 7.78 -14.98 -11.73
N GLY A 80 7.72 -16.00 -10.87
CA GLY A 80 8.58 -16.10 -9.70
C GLY A 80 8.25 -15.13 -8.54
N ALA A 81 7.13 -14.42 -8.62
CA ALA A 81 6.63 -13.65 -7.49
C ALA A 81 6.31 -14.58 -6.30
N VAL A 82 6.75 -14.18 -5.11
CA VAL A 82 6.48 -14.90 -3.86
C VAL A 82 5.34 -14.19 -3.15
N VAL A 83 4.18 -14.82 -3.03
CA VAL A 83 3.06 -14.29 -2.25
C VAL A 83 3.42 -14.38 -0.77
N THR A 84 3.50 -13.22 -0.11
CA THR A 84 3.91 -13.11 1.29
C THR A 84 2.74 -12.91 2.25
N SER A 85 1.66 -12.30 1.78
CA SER A 85 0.42 -12.19 2.55
C SER A 85 -0.83 -12.13 1.67
N VAL A 86 -1.94 -12.59 2.25
CA VAL A 86 -3.28 -12.51 1.69
C VAL A 86 -4.22 -12.01 2.78
N GLU A 87 -4.94 -10.94 2.51
CA GLU A 87 -5.90 -10.36 3.46
C GLU A 87 -7.26 -10.18 2.78
N HIS A 88 -8.32 -10.62 3.47
CA HIS A 88 -9.69 -10.31 3.09
C HIS A 88 -10.20 -9.14 3.94
N ARG A 89 -10.68 -8.11 3.27
CA ARG A 89 -11.20 -6.89 3.92
C ARG A 89 -12.71 -6.76 3.71
N THR A 90 -13.34 -5.95 4.54
CA THR A 90 -14.77 -5.65 4.41
C THR A 90 -15.10 -5.12 3.00
N GLY A 91 -16.29 -5.45 2.49
CA GLY A 91 -16.74 -5.06 1.15
C GLY A 91 -16.16 -5.92 0.03
N GLY A 92 -15.81 -7.18 0.29
CA GLY A 92 -15.32 -8.11 -0.72
C GLY A 92 -13.96 -7.73 -1.32
N ARG A 93 -13.16 -6.96 -0.58
CA ARG A 93 -11.81 -6.55 -1.02
C ARG A 93 -10.78 -7.59 -0.64
N VAL A 94 -9.90 -7.89 -1.58
CA VAL A 94 -8.77 -8.80 -1.39
C VAL A 94 -7.46 -8.03 -1.56
N VAL A 95 -6.56 -8.16 -0.60
CA VAL A 95 -5.20 -7.63 -0.68
C VAL A 95 -4.24 -8.80 -0.79
N VAL A 96 -3.41 -8.78 -1.82
CA VAL A 96 -2.35 -9.76 -2.03
C VAL A 96 -1.02 -9.02 -2.10
N ALA A 97 -0.13 -9.29 -1.16
CA ALA A 97 1.23 -8.77 -1.19
C ALA A 97 2.19 -9.82 -1.71
N THR A 98 3.09 -9.40 -2.58
CA THR A 98 4.11 -10.26 -3.18
C THR A 98 5.48 -9.60 -3.11
N VAL A 99 6.51 -10.42 -3.16
CA VAL A 99 7.88 -9.99 -3.42
C VAL A 99 8.29 -10.51 -4.79
N VAL A 100 8.76 -9.61 -5.64
CA VAL A 100 9.24 -9.90 -6.99
C VAL A 100 10.74 -9.65 -7.04
N ARG A 101 11.47 -10.55 -7.68
CA ARG A 101 12.90 -10.37 -8.00
C ARG A 101 13.02 -10.03 -9.48
N GLY A 102 13.70 -8.97 -9.80
CA GLY A 102 13.83 -8.51 -11.21
C GLY A 102 13.91 -7.00 -11.33
N GLY A 103 13.84 -6.32 -10.21
CA GLY A 103 13.97 -4.87 -10.14
C GLY A 103 12.68 -4.12 -10.41
N PHE A 104 12.70 -2.86 -9.98
CA PHE A 104 11.56 -1.96 -10.03
C PHE A 104 11.11 -1.67 -11.47
N ASP A 105 12.03 -1.22 -12.32
CA ASP A 105 11.70 -0.83 -13.70
C ASP A 105 11.16 -2.02 -14.53
N THR A 106 11.73 -3.20 -14.33
CA THR A 106 11.28 -4.42 -15.02
C THR A 106 9.86 -4.80 -14.59
N THR A 107 9.58 -4.73 -13.28
CA THR A 107 8.25 -5.05 -12.74
C THR A 107 7.23 -4.00 -13.16
N LEU A 108 7.58 -2.72 -13.15
CA LEU A 108 6.73 -1.63 -13.63
C LEU A 108 6.39 -1.82 -15.12
N ALA A 109 7.40 -2.09 -15.96
CA ALA A 109 7.20 -2.36 -17.39
C ALA A 109 6.32 -3.61 -17.62
N PHE A 110 6.46 -4.65 -16.79
CA PHE A 110 5.59 -5.82 -16.81
C PHE A 110 4.13 -5.42 -16.57
N LEU A 111 3.84 -4.65 -15.51
CA LEU A 111 2.48 -4.21 -15.19
C LEU A 111 1.86 -3.40 -16.32
N HIS A 112 2.58 -2.39 -16.83
CA HIS A 112 2.11 -1.55 -17.92
C HIS A 112 1.82 -2.34 -19.21
N LYS A 113 2.56 -3.41 -19.46
CA LYS A 113 2.40 -4.26 -20.65
C LYS A 113 1.31 -5.32 -20.49
N GLN A 114 1.22 -5.96 -19.31
CA GLN A 114 0.39 -7.12 -19.13
C GLN A 114 -1.04 -6.80 -18.70
N LEU A 115 -1.25 -5.74 -17.90
CA LEU A 115 -2.59 -5.33 -17.49
C LEU A 115 -3.52 -5.09 -18.69
N PRO A 116 -3.14 -4.28 -19.71
CA PRO A 116 -4.00 -4.10 -20.88
C PRO A 116 -4.24 -5.39 -21.67
N LYS A 117 -3.23 -6.27 -21.76
CA LYS A 117 -3.38 -7.56 -22.46
C LYS A 117 -4.34 -8.51 -21.75
N ALA A 118 -4.42 -8.42 -20.42
CA ALA A 118 -5.35 -9.18 -19.60
C ALA A 118 -6.76 -8.57 -19.56
N GLY A 119 -6.99 -7.46 -20.28
CA GLY A 119 -8.29 -6.81 -20.36
C GLY A 119 -8.57 -5.77 -19.29
N TYR A 120 -7.53 -5.35 -18.56
CA TYR A 120 -7.65 -4.25 -17.59
C TYR A 120 -7.31 -2.91 -18.26
N ILE A 121 -8.02 -1.88 -17.86
CA ILE A 121 -7.77 -0.49 -18.24
C ILE A 121 -6.98 0.13 -17.09
N PRO A 122 -5.66 0.42 -17.27
CA PRO A 122 -4.91 1.17 -16.28
C PRO A 122 -5.38 2.62 -16.28
N GLU A 123 -5.44 3.21 -15.08
CA GLU A 123 -5.75 4.63 -14.88
C GLU A 123 -4.45 5.42 -14.67
N GLU A 124 -4.55 6.74 -14.59
CA GLU A 124 -3.41 7.56 -14.22
C GLU A 124 -2.87 7.13 -12.87
N GLY A 125 -1.55 7.01 -12.78
CA GLY A 125 -0.81 6.61 -11.60
C GLY A 125 0.37 7.52 -11.36
N GLU A 126 1.03 7.32 -10.23
CA GLU A 126 2.24 8.04 -9.86
C GLU A 126 3.43 7.09 -9.96
N VAL A 127 4.56 7.62 -10.43
CA VAL A 127 5.83 6.90 -10.50
C VAL A 127 6.90 7.81 -9.94
N GLU A 128 7.52 7.37 -8.86
CA GLU A 128 8.65 8.01 -8.21
C GLU A 128 9.91 7.12 -8.34
N GLU A 129 11.00 7.54 -7.75
CA GLU A 129 12.27 6.80 -7.87
C GLU A 129 12.19 5.38 -7.26
N ASP A 130 11.50 5.22 -6.12
CA ASP A 130 11.44 3.98 -5.35
C ASP A 130 10.03 3.43 -5.17
N ASP A 131 9.02 4.13 -5.68
CA ASP A 131 7.61 3.83 -5.47
C ASP A 131 6.79 4.11 -6.73
N ALA A 132 5.80 3.28 -7.00
CA ALA A 132 4.84 3.53 -8.07
C ALA A 132 3.49 2.93 -7.71
N GLU A 133 2.41 3.56 -8.18
CA GLU A 133 1.07 3.05 -8.01
C GLU A 133 0.16 3.46 -9.16
N SER A 134 -0.87 2.68 -9.40
CA SER A 134 -1.94 3.03 -10.32
C SER A 134 -3.19 2.22 -9.99
N ASN A 135 -4.34 2.82 -10.26
CA ASN A 135 -5.59 2.09 -10.29
C ASN A 135 -5.75 1.35 -11.62
N PHE A 136 -6.62 0.37 -11.62
CA PHE A 136 -7.01 -0.36 -12.82
C PHE A 136 -8.46 -0.84 -12.69
N SER A 137 -9.12 -1.01 -13.82
CA SER A 137 -10.48 -1.52 -13.87
C SER A 137 -10.71 -2.44 -15.06
N SER A 138 -11.73 -3.28 -14.94
CA SER A 138 -12.30 -4.09 -16.01
C SER A 138 -13.82 -4.08 -15.88
N THR A 139 -14.54 -4.90 -16.66
CA THR A 139 -16.00 -5.01 -16.55
C THR A 139 -16.46 -5.65 -15.23
N THR A 140 -15.61 -6.41 -14.55
CA THR A 140 -15.96 -7.19 -13.35
C THR A 140 -15.09 -6.89 -12.13
N VAL A 141 -13.92 -6.33 -12.34
CA VAL A 141 -12.93 -6.10 -11.29
C VAL A 141 -12.39 -4.68 -11.38
N GLN A 142 -12.27 -4.05 -10.23
CA GLN A 142 -11.52 -2.81 -10.04
C GLN A 142 -10.46 -3.01 -8.98
N GLY A 143 -9.38 -2.25 -9.05
CA GLY A 143 -8.31 -2.41 -8.08
C GLY A 143 -7.23 -1.35 -8.18
N ARG A 144 -6.22 -1.54 -7.36
CA ARG A 144 -4.99 -0.75 -7.34
C ARG A 144 -3.80 -1.70 -7.19
N TRP A 145 -2.73 -1.39 -7.87
CA TRP A 145 -1.43 -1.96 -7.54
C TRP A 145 -0.50 -0.89 -6.98
N THR A 146 0.38 -1.30 -6.08
CA THR A 146 1.49 -0.49 -5.57
C THR A 146 2.77 -1.28 -5.73
N LEU A 147 3.83 -0.61 -6.13
CA LEU A 147 5.16 -1.18 -6.33
C LEU A 147 6.16 -0.35 -5.53
N ARG A 148 6.99 -1.00 -4.70
CA ARG A 148 8.00 -0.33 -3.88
C ARG A 148 9.31 -1.10 -3.88
N LYS A 149 10.43 -0.40 -4.07
CA LYS A 149 11.75 -1.01 -3.91
C LYS A 149 11.96 -1.50 -2.49
N MET A 150 12.65 -2.62 -2.35
CA MET A 150 13.08 -3.12 -1.03
C MET A 150 14.45 -2.56 -0.72
N SER A 151 14.61 -1.92 0.46
CA SER A 151 15.90 -1.37 0.91
C SER A 151 16.88 -2.45 1.34
N ASP A 152 16.38 -3.59 1.78
CA ASP A 152 17.11 -4.70 2.37
C ASP A 152 17.24 -5.94 1.47
N CYS A 153 16.76 -5.83 0.22
CA CYS A 153 16.84 -6.90 -0.79
C CYS A 153 17.19 -6.31 -2.15
N GLU A 154 18.44 -6.38 -2.55
CA GLU A 154 18.89 -5.87 -3.84
C GLU A 154 18.10 -6.49 -5.00
N GLY A 155 17.52 -5.64 -5.84
CA GLY A 155 16.65 -6.05 -6.95
C GLY A 155 15.30 -6.62 -6.52
N GLY A 156 14.99 -6.60 -5.22
CA GLY A 156 13.69 -6.96 -4.68
C GLY A 156 12.72 -5.79 -4.73
N VAL A 157 11.45 -6.10 -5.02
CA VAL A 157 10.36 -5.13 -4.97
C VAL A 157 9.13 -5.74 -4.28
N TYR A 158 8.47 -4.94 -3.47
CA TYR A 158 7.12 -5.25 -3.00
C TYR A 158 6.12 -4.89 -4.08
N LEU A 159 5.29 -5.83 -4.48
CA LEU A 159 4.13 -5.59 -5.34
C LEU A 159 2.88 -6.00 -4.59
N THR A 160 1.98 -5.05 -4.36
CA THR A 160 0.73 -5.31 -3.67
C THR A 160 -0.44 -5.01 -4.59
N TYR A 161 -1.39 -5.91 -4.63
CA TYR A 161 -2.68 -5.74 -5.29
C TYR A 161 -3.78 -5.56 -4.26
N LEU A 162 -4.63 -4.58 -4.45
CA LEU A 162 -5.94 -4.45 -3.81
C LEU A 162 -6.98 -4.62 -4.90
N THR A 163 -7.84 -5.61 -4.78
CA THR A 163 -8.92 -5.88 -5.76
C THR A 163 -10.29 -5.92 -5.10
N SER A 164 -11.31 -5.58 -5.86
CA SER A 164 -12.71 -5.78 -5.52
C SER A 164 -13.55 -6.02 -6.77
N ALA A 165 -14.70 -6.65 -6.61
CA ALA A 165 -15.69 -6.70 -7.70
C ALA A 165 -16.23 -5.29 -8.00
N VAL A 166 -16.58 -5.06 -9.26
CA VAL A 166 -17.33 -3.85 -9.67
C VAL A 166 -18.78 -4.04 -9.19
N SER A 167 -19.33 -3.02 -8.53
CA SER A 167 -20.69 -3.01 -7.98
C SER A 167 -21.72 -2.57 -9.03
#